data_9e8e896c38d6375c4511c8ea4c960292
#
_entry.id   9e8e896c38d6375c4511c8ea4c960292
#
_cell.length_a   1.000
_cell.length_b   1.000
_cell.length_c   1.000
_cell.angle_alpha   90.00
_cell.angle_beta   90.00
_cell.angle_gamma   90.00
#
_symmetry.space_group_name_H-M   'P 1'
#
loop_
_entity.id
_entity.type
_entity.pdbx_description
1 polymer ?
#
loop_
_entity_poly.entity_id
_entity_poly.type
_entity_poly.pdbx_seq_one_letter_code
_entity_poly.pdbx_strand_id
1 'polypeptide(L)'
;MKKNCYPKYAYYICYLLSGVIFLFSIGPWIINTNDLLSIKISCSIAMFVFSILLFFSALWNKQFYTIDKGFIVCKNCFCVIQKISVEDAICIIQELPTYFNWMTSTSKKWICIYCKNSNFRFETGCSNSRKKKGIQIIYTDNNYELIDKLCQVNTI
;
A
#
# COMPACT_ATOMS: atom_id res chain seq x y z
N MET A 1 18.39 2.08 3.56
CA MET A 1 17.73 2.61 2.34
C MET A 1 16.24 2.30 2.39
N LYS A 2 15.35 3.25 2.08
CA LYS A 2 13.88 3.09 2.14
C LYS A 2 13.33 2.99 0.73
N LYS A 3 12.64 1.89 0.38
CA LYS A 3 12.01 1.68 -0.93
C LYS A 3 10.54 1.30 -0.78
N ASN A 4 9.69 1.66 -1.76
CA ASN A 4 8.27 1.33 -1.72
C ASN A 4 8.04 -0.15 -2.03
N CYS A 5 7.13 -0.78 -1.27
CA CYS A 5 6.66 -2.14 -1.55
C CYS A 5 5.74 -2.18 -2.77
N TYR A 6 4.95 -1.12 -2.98
CA TYR A 6 3.92 -1.02 -4.01
C TYR A 6 4.18 0.12 -4.99
N PRO A 7 3.56 0.08 -6.17
CA PRO A 7 3.62 1.17 -7.13
C PRO A 7 3.10 2.47 -6.49
N LYS A 8 3.76 3.58 -6.78
CA LYS A 8 3.41 4.88 -6.21
C LYS A 8 1.97 5.30 -6.54
N TYR A 9 1.47 4.99 -7.73
CA TYR A 9 0.10 5.36 -8.14
C TYR A 9 -0.98 4.76 -7.23
N ALA A 10 -0.71 3.63 -6.57
CA ALA A 10 -1.69 2.96 -5.69
C ALA A 10 -2.21 3.85 -4.55
N TYR A 11 -1.40 4.78 -4.06
CA TYR A 11 -1.78 5.71 -2.99
C TYR A 11 -1.95 7.15 -3.49
N TYR A 12 -1.36 7.52 -4.63
CA TYR A 12 -1.57 8.86 -5.20
C TYR A 12 -3.00 9.13 -5.60
N ILE A 13 -3.70 8.13 -6.14
CA ILE A 13 -5.13 8.25 -6.47
C ILE A 13 -5.93 8.59 -5.22
N CYS A 14 -5.67 7.94 -4.09
CA CYS A 14 -6.35 8.24 -2.84
C CYS A 14 -6.04 9.65 -2.32
N TYR A 15 -4.80 10.15 -2.48
CA TYR A 15 -4.45 11.52 -2.14
C TYR A 15 -5.18 12.53 -3.02
N LEU A 16 -5.24 12.29 -4.32
CA LEU A 16 -5.91 13.15 -5.28
C LEU A 16 -7.41 13.21 -4.98
N LEU A 17 -8.05 12.06 -4.78
CA LEU A 17 -9.47 11.99 -4.40
C LEU A 17 -9.74 12.69 -3.07
N SER A 18 -8.88 12.50 -2.07
CA SER A 18 -9.00 13.21 -0.78
C SER A 18 -8.95 14.72 -0.99
N GLY A 19 -8.01 15.24 -1.81
CA GLY A 19 -7.91 16.67 -2.12
C GLY A 19 -9.13 17.20 -2.84
N VAL A 20 -9.65 16.48 -3.83
CA VAL A 20 -10.88 16.86 -4.57
C VAL A 20 -12.08 16.92 -3.63
N ILE A 21 -12.29 15.89 -2.81
CA ILE A 21 -13.41 15.86 -1.85
C ILE A 21 -13.28 16.96 -0.80
N PHE A 22 -12.05 17.27 -0.36
CA PHE A 22 -11.79 18.40 0.52
C PHE A 22 -12.25 19.73 -0.10
N LEU A 23 -11.93 19.96 -1.38
CA LEU A 23 -12.41 21.15 -2.10
C LEU A 23 -13.94 21.20 -2.18
N PHE A 24 -14.58 20.06 -2.42
CA PHE A 24 -16.05 19.99 -2.41
C PHE A 24 -16.66 20.29 -1.03
N SER A 25 -15.95 20.07 0.06
CA SER A 25 -16.44 20.44 1.41
C SER A 25 -16.62 21.95 1.57
N ILE A 26 -15.88 22.74 0.80
CA ILE A 26 -15.96 24.22 0.78
C ILE A 26 -17.00 24.72 -0.24
N GLY A 27 -17.31 23.91 -1.25
CA GLY A 27 -18.23 24.27 -2.35
C GLY A 27 -19.57 24.86 -1.93
N PRO A 28 -20.31 24.29 -0.95
CA PRO A 28 -21.58 24.82 -0.48
C PRO A 28 -21.53 26.26 0.07
N TRP A 29 -20.34 26.72 0.48
CA TRP A 29 -20.11 28.06 0.98
C TRP A 29 -19.79 29.09 -0.12
N ILE A 30 -19.26 28.64 -1.24
CA ILE A 30 -18.93 29.47 -2.40
C ILE A 30 -20.15 29.66 -3.30
N ILE A 31 -20.93 28.58 -3.48
CA ILE A 31 -22.13 28.60 -4.29
C ILE A 31 -23.26 29.18 -3.45
N ASN A 32 -23.77 30.33 -3.85
CA ASN A 32 -24.88 30.98 -3.16
C ASN A 32 -26.22 30.25 -3.47
N THR A 33 -26.42 29.12 -2.77
CA THR A 33 -27.68 28.37 -2.84
C THR A 33 -28.60 28.82 -1.73
N ASN A 34 -29.91 28.83 -2.01
CA ASN A 34 -30.96 29.19 -1.02
C ASN A 34 -31.23 28.04 -0.03
N ASP A 35 -30.30 27.06 0.09
CA ASP A 35 -30.46 25.93 0.97
C ASP A 35 -30.37 26.33 2.44
N LEU A 36 -31.07 25.56 3.28
CA LEU A 36 -31.03 25.75 4.71
C LEU A 36 -29.57 25.63 5.23
N LEU A 37 -29.16 26.57 6.07
CA LEU A 37 -27.83 26.63 6.65
C LEU A 37 -27.40 25.30 7.30
N SER A 38 -28.33 24.60 7.95
CA SER A 38 -28.10 23.28 8.55
C SER A 38 -27.67 22.22 7.53
N ILE A 39 -28.24 22.24 6.32
CA ILE A 39 -27.87 21.31 5.25
C ILE A 39 -26.47 21.60 4.75
N LYS A 40 -26.11 22.87 4.53
CA LYS A 40 -24.77 23.29 4.12
C LYS A 40 -23.71 22.83 5.13
N ILE A 41 -23.96 23.06 6.42
CA ILE A 41 -23.05 22.65 7.49
C ILE A 41 -22.89 21.14 7.51
N SER A 42 -23.98 20.38 7.49
CA SER A 42 -23.95 18.91 7.54
C SER A 42 -23.21 18.31 6.35
N CYS A 43 -23.48 18.79 5.13
CA CYS A 43 -22.78 18.34 3.92
C CYS A 43 -21.28 18.65 3.98
N SER A 44 -20.90 19.86 4.40
CA SER A 44 -19.50 20.25 4.51
C SER A 44 -18.75 19.39 5.55
N ILE A 45 -19.34 19.14 6.71
CA ILE A 45 -18.75 18.28 7.74
C ILE A 45 -18.60 16.84 7.22
N ALA A 46 -19.61 16.26 6.58
CA ALA A 46 -19.57 14.91 6.05
C ALA A 46 -18.45 14.75 5.01
N MET A 47 -18.37 15.68 4.04
CA MET A 47 -17.32 15.69 3.02
C MET A 47 -15.93 15.86 3.62
N PHE A 48 -15.77 16.74 4.60
CA PHE A 48 -14.50 16.96 5.30
C PHE A 48 -14.03 15.70 6.03
N VAL A 49 -14.92 15.05 6.79
CA VAL A 49 -14.61 13.79 7.49
C VAL A 49 -14.23 12.70 6.50
N PHE A 50 -14.98 12.57 5.40
CA PHE A 50 -14.69 11.58 4.37
C PHE A 50 -13.32 11.82 3.70
N SER A 51 -12.98 13.07 3.40
CA SER A 51 -11.66 13.46 2.90
C SER A 51 -10.54 13.02 3.86
N ILE A 52 -10.69 13.27 5.16
CA ILE A 52 -9.72 12.86 6.18
C ILE A 52 -9.57 11.34 6.21
N LEU A 53 -10.66 10.59 6.16
CA LEU A 53 -10.62 9.11 6.15
C LEU A 53 -9.87 8.57 4.92
N LEU A 54 -10.11 9.14 3.74
CA LEU A 54 -9.37 8.77 2.52
C LEU A 54 -7.89 9.10 2.63
N PHE A 55 -7.55 10.25 3.19
CA PHE A 55 -6.15 10.64 3.39
C PHE A 55 -5.42 9.67 4.32
N PHE A 56 -6.01 9.34 5.46
CA PHE A 56 -5.42 8.33 6.37
C PHE A 56 -5.36 6.94 5.75
N SER A 57 -6.36 6.55 4.95
CA SER A 57 -6.31 5.30 4.18
C SER A 57 -5.12 5.26 3.21
N ALA A 58 -4.86 6.37 2.51
CA ALA A 58 -3.70 6.48 1.64
C ALA A 58 -2.38 6.34 2.40
N LEU A 59 -2.24 6.99 3.56
CA LEU A 59 -1.07 6.86 4.44
C LEU A 59 -0.89 5.42 4.95
N TRP A 60 -1.99 4.76 5.31
CA TRP A 60 -1.97 3.37 5.77
C TRP A 60 -1.51 2.41 4.68
N ASN A 61 -1.95 2.62 3.45
CA ASN A 61 -1.60 1.80 2.30
C ASN A 61 -0.21 2.12 1.72
N LYS A 62 0.40 3.24 2.10
CA LYS A 62 1.75 3.60 1.70
C LYS A 62 2.76 2.76 2.46
N GLN A 63 3.11 1.62 1.88
CA GLN A 63 4.05 0.68 2.46
C GLN A 63 5.42 0.77 1.80
N PHE A 64 6.45 0.64 2.61
CA PHE A 64 7.83 0.63 2.19
C PHE A 64 8.61 -0.42 2.96
N TYR A 65 9.70 -0.88 2.38
CA TYR A 65 10.61 -1.78 3.06
C TYR A 65 11.96 -1.13 3.30
N THR A 66 12.62 -1.58 4.34
CA THR A 66 13.99 -1.23 4.70
C THR A 66 14.73 -2.50 5.07
N ILE A 67 16.04 -2.53 4.80
CA ILE A 67 16.93 -3.56 5.26
C ILE A 67 17.75 -2.97 6.39
N ASP A 68 17.67 -3.57 7.55
CA ASP A 68 18.33 -3.08 8.76
C ASP A 68 18.81 -4.25 9.63
N LYS A 69 20.11 -4.27 9.95
CA LYS A 69 20.75 -5.24 10.85
C LYS A 69 20.38 -6.71 10.58
N GLY A 70 20.40 -7.12 9.31
CA GLY A 70 20.07 -8.50 8.92
C GLY A 70 18.58 -8.82 8.90
N PHE A 71 17.72 -7.81 8.90
CA PHE A 71 16.27 -7.97 8.78
C PHE A 71 15.71 -7.20 7.59
N ILE A 72 14.75 -7.82 6.91
CA ILE A 72 13.87 -7.14 5.94
C ILE A 72 12.63 -6.69 6.70
N VAL A 73 12.40 -5.40 6.76
CA VAL A 73 11.32 -4.80 7.56
C VAL A 73 10.36 -4.06 6.64
N CYS A 74 9.12 -4.50 6.59
CA CYS A 74 8.03 -3.81 5.92
C CYS A 74 7.31 -2.90 6.93
N LYS A 75 7.16 -1.63 6.55
CA LYS A 75 6.53 -0.58 7.38
C LYS A 75 5.49 0.17 6.57
N ASN A 76 4.52 0.76 7.26
CA ASN A 76 3.76 1.88 6.72
C ASN A 76 4.15 3.19 7.45
N CYS A 77 3.36 4.24 7.27
CA CYS A 77 3.63 5.53 7.93
C CYS A 77 3.49 5.48 9.46
N PHE A 78 2.78 4.49 9.98
CA PHE A 78 2.39 4.44 11.41
C PHE A 78 3.12 3.33 12.18
N CYS A 79 3.45 2.22 11.52
CA CYS A 79 3.95 1.04 12.24
C CYS A 79 4.77 0.07 11.38
N VAL A 80 5.45 -0.84 12.06
CA VAL A 80 6.03 -2.04 11.44
C VAL A 80 4.91 -3.03 11.15
N ILE A 81 4.80 -3.45 9.89
CA ILE A 81 3.82 -4.45 9.45
C ILE A 81 4.39 -5.85 9.61
N GLN A 82 5.59 -6.06 9.06
CA GLN A 82 6.29 -7.35 9.08
C GLN A 82 7.80 -7.15 9.25
N LYS A 83 8.45 -8.13 9.88
CA LYS A 83 9.90 -8.19 10.03
C LYS A 83 10.34 -9.64 9.81
N ILE A 84 11.25 -9.88 8.86
CA ILE A 84 11.77 -11.21 8.51
C ILE A 84 13.29 -11.13 8.58
N SER A 85 13.93 -12.11 9.25
CA SER A 85 15.39 -12.26 9.24
C SER A 85 15.83 -12.64 7.83
N VAL A 86 16.94 -12.09 7.35
CA VAL A 86 17.52 -12.44 6.05
C VAL A 86 17.94 -13.92 6.03
N GLU A 87 18.43 -14.46 7.15
CA GLU A 87 18.86 -15.86 7.28
C GLU A 87 17.69 -16.86 7.14
N ASP A 88 16.50 -16.43 7.59
CA ASP A 88 15.27 -17.23 7.52
C ASP A 88 14.40 -16.90 6.30
N ALA A 89 14.82 -15.99 5.44
CA ALA A 89 14.04 -15.53 4.32
C ALA A 89 14.18 -16.49 3.12
N ILE A 90 13.04 -16.83 2.52
CA ILE A 90 12.96 -17.43 1.19
C ILE A 90 12.34 -16.39 0.26
N CYS A 91 13.07 -16.02 -0.78
CA CYS A 91 12.64 -15.02 -1.76
C CYS A 91 12.24 -15.71 -3.06
N ILE A 92 11.02 -15.47 -3.52
CA ILE A 92 10.46 -16.09 -4.72
C ILE A 92 9.84 -15.00 -5.60
N ILE A 93 10.07 -15.07 -6.92
CA ILE A 93 9.36 -14.22 -7.88
C ILE A 93 8.09 -14.97 -8.28
N GLN A 94 6.96 -14.31 -8.10
CA GLN A 94 5.64 -14.84 -8.46
C GLN A 94 4.85 -13.83 -9.28
N GLU A 95 4.11 -14.31 -10.27
CA GLU A 95 3.08 -13.55 -10.94
C GLU A 95 1.77 -13.69 -10.18
N LEU A 96 1.29 -12.59 -9.61
CA LEU A 96 0.07 -12.59 -8.80
C LEU A 96 -0.96 -11.62 -9.38
N PRO A 97 -2.24 -11.98 -9.37
CA PRO A 97 -3.30 -11.08 -9.78
C PRO A 97 -3.36 -9.87 -8.84
N THR A 98 -3.46 -8.69 -9.40
CA THR A 98 -3.61 -7.44 -8.65
C THR A 98 -5.03 -6.92 -8.84
N TYR A 99 -5.78 -6.84 -7.75
CA TYR A 99 -7.18 -6.37 -7.75
C TYR A 99 -7.30 -4.83 -7.69
N PHE A 100 -6.37 -4.10 -8.28
CA PHE A 100 -6.45 -2.64 -8.29
C PHE A 100 -7.41 -2.08 -9.35
N ASN A 101 -7.87 -2.91 -10.28
CA ASN A 101 -8.88 -2.54 -11.26
C ASN A 101 -10.06 -3.50 -11.19
N TRP A 102 -11.21 -2.97 -10.87
CA TRP A 102 -12.50 -3.66 -10.89
C TRP A 102 -12.82 -4.31 -12.24
N MET A 103 -12.12 -3.94 -13.29
CA MET A 103 -12.40 -4.35 -14.67
C MET A 103 -11.31 -5.21 -15.33
N THR A 104 -10.09 -5.27 -14.82
CA THR A 104 -9.01 -6.06 -15.43
C THR A 104 -8.12 -6.68 -14.36
N SER A 105 -8.15 -8.00 -14.25
CA SER A 105 -7.14 -8.74 -13.50
C SER A 105 -5.82 -8.73 -14.29
N THR A 106 -4.96 -7.75 -14.01
CA THR A 106 -3.61 -7.76 -14.56
C THR A 106 -2.70 -8.49 -13.58
N SER A 107 -2.10 -9.59 -14.03
CA SER A 107 -1.01 -10.20 -13.26
C SER A 107 0.21 -9.29 -13.29
N LYS A 108 0.88 -9.16 -12.16
CA LYS A 108 2.16 -8.45 -12.04
C LYS A 108 3.17 -9.35 -11.35
N LYS A 109 4.42 -9.15 -11.71
CA LYS A 109 5.53 -9.81 -11.02
C LYS A 109 5.78 -9.18 -9.65
N TRP A 110 5.89 -10.03 -8.64
CA TRP A 110 6.15 -9.66 -7.27
C TRP A 110 7.34 -10.45 -6.72
N ILE A 111 8.16 -9.80 -5.92
CA ILE A 111 9.14 -10.47 -5.06
C ILE A 111 8.42 -10.79 -3.76
N CYS A 112 8.17 -12.07 -3.52
CA CYS A 112 7.51 -12.56 -2.33
C CYS A 112 8.55 -13.14 -1.37
N ILE A 113 8.65 -12.58 -0.18
CA ILE A 113 9.60 -12.96 0.85
C ILE A 113 8.82 -13.69 1.95
N TYR A 114 9.18 -14.94 2.18
CA TYR A 114 8.55 -15.81 3.17
C TYR A 114 9.56 -16.20 4.25
N CYS A 115 9.09 -16.52 5.44
CA CYS A 115 9.90 -17.19 6.44
C CYS A 115 10.03 -18.68 6.09
N LYS A 116 11.24 -19.26 6.22
CA LYS A 116 11.56 -20.65 5.88
C LYS A 116 10.58 -21.68 6.48
N ASN A 117 10.15 -21.43 7.71
CA ASN A 117 9.25 -22.31 8.45
C ASN A 117 7.76 -22.01 8.24
N SER A 118 7.41 -21.15 7.27
CA SER A 118 6.03 -20.76 7.03
C SER A 118 5.43 -21.48 5.82
N ASN A 119 4.30 -22.17 6.03
CA ASN A 119 3.49 -22.72 4.94
C ASN A 119 2.63 -21.68 4.23
N PHE A 120 2.70 -20.41 4.69
CA PHE A 120 1.94 -19.32 4.12
C PHE A 120 2.45 -19.00 2.70
N ARG A 121 1.53 -18.77 1.76
CA ARG A 121 1.80 -18.28 0.40
C ARG A 121 0.85 -17.16 0.06
N PHE A 122 1.32 -16.21 -0.73
CA PHE A 122 0.47 -15.13 -1.25
C PHE A 122 -0.32 -15.65 -2.45
N GLU A 123 -1.60 -15.36 -2.48
CA GLU A 123 -2.51 -15.67 -3.60
C GLU A 123 -2.76 -14.43 -4.47
N THR A 124 -2.58 -13.25 -3.90
CA THR A 124 -2.85 -11.96 -4.57
C THR A 124 -1.75 -10.96 -4.28
N GLY A 125 -1.50 -10.04 -5.22
CA GLY A 125 -0.61 -8.90 -5.04
C GLY A 125 -1.21 -7.84 -4.10
N CYS A 126 -0.36 -6.94 -3.60
CA CYS A 126 -0.72 -5.81 -2.70
C CYS A 126 -1.35 -6.24 -1.37
N SER A 127 -0.88 -7.32 -0.77
CA SER A 127 -1.54 -7.90 0.40
C SER A 127 -0.67 -8.02 1.66
N ASN A 128 0.34 -7.15 1.82
CA ASN A 128 1.09 -7.11 3.09
C ASN A 128 0.17 -6.73 4.25
N SER A 129 0.15 -7.55 5.27
CA SER A 129 -0.59 -7.27 6.50
C SER A 129 0.11 -7.94 7.70
N ARG A 130 -0.20 -7.50 8.92
CA ARG A 130 0.34 -8.10 10.15
C ARG A 130 -0.07 -9.57 10.34
N LYS A 131 -1.19 -9.97 9.75
CA LYS A 131 -1.70 -11.35 9.86
C LYS A 131 -1.00 -12.31 8.90
N LYS A 132 -0.33 -11.80 7.86
CA LYS A 132 0.33 -12.60 6.82
C LYS A 132 1.81 -12.76 7.14
N LYS A 133 2.32 -13.99 7.09
CA LYS A 133 3.73 -14.30 7.41
C LYS A 133 4.63 -14.15 6.17
N GLY A 134 4.63 -12.97 5.58
CA GLY A 134 5.45 -12.68 4.41
C GLY A 134 5.42 -11.21 4.02
N ILE A 135 6.35 -10.80 3.16
CA ILE A 135 6.48 -9.46 2.62
C ILE A 135 6.40 -9.56 1.10
N GLN A 136 5.54 -8.76 0.48
CA GLN A 136 5.48 -8.58 -0.96
C GLN A 136 6.11 -7.25 -1.36
N ILE A 137 6.93 -7.29 -2.40
CA ILE A 137 7.57 -6.11 -2.98
C ILE A 137 7.34 -6.17 -4.48
N ILE A 138 6.95 -5.05 -5.10
CA ILE A 138 6.79 -5.01 -6.54
C ILE A 138 8.13 -5.30 -7.22
N TYR A 139 8.09 -6.19 -8.23
CA TYR A 139 9.27 -6.47 -9.03
C TYR A 139 9.69 -5.22 -9.81
N THR A 140 10.92 -4.84 -9.63
CA THR A 140 11.68 -3.89 -10.44
C THR A 140 13.14 -4.36 -10.40
N ASP A 141 13.92 -4.07 -11.43
CA ASP A 141 15.33 -4.49 -11.47
C ASP A 141 16.10 -4.02 -10.23
N ASN A 142 15.87 -2.78 -9.81
CA ASN A 142 16.47 -2.24 -8.59
C ASN A 142 16.06 -2.96 -7.29
N ASN A 143 14.81 -3.44 -7.20
CA ASN A 143 14.36 -4.20 -6.04
C ASN A 143 14.91 -5.62 -6.10
N TYR A 144 14.92 -6.22 -7.30
CA TYR A 144 15.47 -7.55 -7.52
C TYR A 144 16.95 -7.60 -7.12
N GLU A 145 17.80 -6.76 -7.70
CA GLU A 145 19.23 -6.72 -7.40
C GLU A 145 19.54 -6.55 -5.90
N LEU A 146 18.73 -5.73 -5.21
CA LEU A 146 18.92 -5.50 -3.79
C LEU A 146 18.55 -6.73 -2.96
N ILE A 147 17.45 -7.40 -3.31
CA ILE A 147 16.97 -8.57 -2.57
C ILE A 147 17.81 -9.81 -2.91
N ASP A 148 18.19 -9.99 -4.17
CA ASP A 148 19.00 -11.11 -4.62
C ASP A 148 20.38 -11.16 -3.94
N LYS A 149 21.00 -10.00 -3.76
CA LYS A 149 22.25 -9.86 -2.98
C LYS A 149 22.12 -10.33 -1.53
N LEU A 150 20.92 -10.38 -0.99
CA LEU A 150 20.65 -10.71 0.42
C LEU A 150 20.15 -12.12 0.62
N CYS A 151 19.32 -12.64 -0.27
CA CYS A 151 18.51 -13.83 -0.01
C CYS A 151 18.60 -14.91 -1.08
N GLN A 152 19.37 -14.76 -2.16
CA GLN A 152 19.34 -15.64 -3.35
C GLN A 152 17.89 -15.88 -3.81
N VAL A 153 17.41 -15.09 -4.77
CA VAL A 153 16.03 -15.16 -5.25
C VAL A 153 15.83 -16.36 -6.15
N ASN A 154 14.89 -17.23 -5.81
CA ASN A 154 14.47 -18.35 -6.65
C ASN A 154 13.32 -17.89 -7.57
N THR A 155 13.40 -18.25 -8.85
CA THR A 155 12.31 -18.05 -9.82
C THR A 155 11.54 -19.34 -9.96
N ILE A 156 10.24 -19.32 -9.74
CA ILE A 156 9.32 -20.44 -9.99
C ILE A 156 8.55 -20.16 -11.27
#